data_72b76bffce5d1c362dd82bacb04b11ba
#
_entry.id   72b76bffce5d1c362dd82bacb04b11ba
#
_cell.length_a   1.000
_cell.length_b   1.000
_cell.length_c   1.000
_cell.angle_alpha   90.00
_cell.angle_beta   90.00
_cell.angle_gamma   90.00
#
_symmetry.space_group_name_H-M   'P 1'
#
loop_
_entity.id
_entity.type
_entity.pdbx_description
1 polymer ?
#
loop_
_entity_poly.entity_id
_entity_poly.type
_entity_poly.pdbx_seq_one_letter_code
_entity_poly.pdbx_strand_id
1 'polypeptide(L)'
;MSGPVSVGPLISTAEILPARKPPWLKVKAPGSPNYLRLKRLVQDQRLHTICEEAHCPNIGECWEQLTATFLILGDICTRNCGFCAVTHGKPTELDLAEPDRVAQAIQRLGLEHAVITSVNRDDQADGGSAIFAAVIRRIRELSPGCGVEVLIPDFRGNEAALRTVVEAAPDILNHNMETVPRLYREVRPGSRYEQSLELFAKARRMAATLVTKSGIIVGFGEEREELLQTMLDLRRVDCDILTLGQYLRPSQQHLPIIRYYTPEEFRELKAIGEGMGFKHVEAGPLVRSSYHARGQIEEVNQKRRVEGRK
;
A
#
# COMPACT_ATOMS: atom_id res chain seq x y z
N MET A 1 19.74 37.41 -4.71
CA MET A 1 18.90 36.98 -5.83
C MET A 1 19.53 35.72 -6.43
N SER A 2 19.18 34.56 -5.93
CA SER A 2 19.59 33.26 -6.46
C SER A 2 18.37 32.62 -7.11
N GLY A 3 18.41 32.52 -8.44
CA GLY A 3 17.35 31.95 -9.25
C GLY A 3 17.16 30.43 -9.00
N PRO A 4 16.00 29.87 -9.33
CA PRO A 4 15.72 28.46 -9.13
C PRO A 4 16.63 27.61 -10.01
N VAL A 5 17.38 26.69 -9.40
CA VAL A 5 18.10 25.63 -10.11
C VAL A 5 17.08 24.67 -10.70
N SER A 6 16.85 24.77 -12.01
CA SER A 6 16.09 23.80 -12.78
C SER A 6 16.91 22.51 -12.84
N VAL A 7 16.57 21.53 -12.02
CA VAL A 7 17.06 20.16 -12.18
C VAL A 7 16.17 19.51 -13.25
N GLY A 8 16.71 19.35 -14.46
CA GLY A 8 16.03 18.62 -15.53
C GLY A 8 15.75 17.16 -15.13
N PRO A 9 14.74 16.53 -15.70
CA PRO A 9 14.36 15.14 -15.36
C PRO A 9 15.51 14.18 -15.68
N LEU A 10 15.88 13.34 -14.73
CA LEU A 10 16.89 12.28 -14.87
C LEU A 10 16.41 11.14 -15.82
N ILE A 11 15.15 11.15 -16.21
CA ILE A 11 14.59 10.21 -17.19
C ILE A 11 14.74 10.83 -18.57
N SER A 12 15.54 10.18 -19.41
CA SER A 12 15.65 10.53 -20.84
C SER A 12 14.27 10.51 -21.47
N THR A 13 13.92 11.57 -22.19
CA THR A 13 12.64 11.74 -22.90
C THR A 13 12.50 10.80 -24.12
N ALA A 14 13.36 9.80 -24.25
CA ALA A 14 13.56 9.08 -25.50
C ALA A 14 12.62 7.90 -25.78
N GLU A 15 11.73 7.48 -24.87
CA GLU A 15 10.70 6.48 -25.21
C GLU A 15 9.44 6.66 -24.37
N ILE A 16 8.62 7.64 -24.73
CA ILE A 16 7.23 7.69 -24.23
C ILE A 16 6.47 6.54 -24.92
N LEU A 17 6.08 5.52 -24.16
CA LEU A 17 5.30 4.40 -24.66
C LEU A 17 3.99 4.84 -25.34
N PRO A 18 3.50 4.05 -26.31
CA PRO A 18 2.30 4.38 -27.07
C PRO A 18 1.08 4.59 -26.15
N ALA A 19 0.20 5.51 -26.53
CA ALA A 19 -1.00 5.91 -25.79
C ALA A 19 -2.00 4.75 -25.52
N ARG A 20 -1.80 3.57 -26.09
CA ARG A 20 -2.70 2.41 -25.97
C ARG A 20 -2.19 1.41 -24.94
N LYS A 21 -3.01 1.18 -23.90
CA LYS A 21 -2.73 0.14 -22.90
C LYS A 21 -2.65 -1.25 -23.53
N PRO A 22 -1.73 -2.12 -23.07
CA PRO A 22 -1.66 -3.51 -23.50
C PRO A 22 -2.97 -4.29 -23.27
N PRO A 23 -3.25 -5.32 -24.07
CA PRO A 23 -4.53 -6.04 -24.01
C PRO A 23 -4.78 -6.79 -22.69
N TRP A 24 -3.73 -7.07 -21.91
CA TRP A 24 -3.85 -7.72 -20.60
C TRP A 24 -4.22 -6.77 -19.45
N LEU A 25 -4.24 -5.45 -19.69
CA LEU A 25 -4.70 -4.45 -18.72
C LEU A 25 -6.21 -4.20 -18.84
N LYS A 26 -6.99 -5.28 -18.81
CA LYS A 26 -8.46 -5.20 -18.80
C LYS A 26 -8.97 -5.35 -17.38
N VAL A 27 -9.93 -4.52 -17.01
CA VAL A 27 -10.58 -4.51 -15.70
C VAL A 27 -12.08 -4.69 -15.82
N LYS A 28 -12.70 -5.23 -14.77
CA LYS A 28 -14.16 -5.34 -14.67
C LYS A 28 -14.76 -3.95 -14.42
N ALA A 29 -15.76 -3.58 -15.18
CA ALA A 29 -16.46 -2.33 -14.96
C ALA A 29 -17.17 -2.34 -13.60
N PRO A 30 -17.12 -1.24 -12.81
CA PRO A 30 -17.86 -1.14 -11.56
C PRO A 30 -19.37 -1.04 -11.83
N GLY A 31 -20.20 -1.55 -10.90
CA GLY A 31 -21.67 -1.43 -11.04
C GLY A 31 -22.47 -2.60 -10.47
N SER A 32 -21.83 -3.58 -9.83
CA SER A 32 -22.53 -4.69 -9.16
C SER A 32 -23.35 -4.21 -7.95
N PRO A 33 -24.36 -4.99 -7.50
CA PRO A 33 -25.14 -4.65 -6.30
C PRO A 33 -24.27 -4.40 -5.05
N ASN A 34 -23.25 -5.22 -4.83
CA ASN A 34 -22.33 -5.04 -3.70
C ASN A 34 -21.48 -3.78 -3.86
N TYR A 35 -21.01 -3.46 -5.08
CA TYR A 35 -20.33 -2.20 -5.36
C TYR A 35 -21.19 -1.00 -4.97
N LEU A 36 -22.46 -0.99 -5.39
CA LEU A 36 -23.39 0.11 -5.08
C LEU A 36 -23.70 0.21 -3.59
N ARG A 37 -23.84 -0.92 -2.90
CA ARG A 37 -24.04 -0.99 -1.44
C ARG A 37 -22.85 -0.38 -0.71
N LEU A 38 -21.63 -0.80 -1.06
CA LEU A 38 -20.41 -0.30 -0.44
C LEU A 38 -20.22 1.19 -0.70
N LYS A 39 -20.44 1.64 -1.93
CA LYS A 39 -20.35 3.04 -2.30
C LYS A 39 -21.28 3.93 -1.47
N ARG A 40 -22.54 3.54 -1.32
CA ARG A 40 -23.49 4.26 -0.46
C ARG A 40 -23.02 4.32 0.99
N LEU A 41 -22.56 3.19 1.54
CA LEU A 41 -22.08 3.15 2.92
C LEU A 41 -20.89 4.09 3.16
N VAL A 42 -19.92 4.10 2.26
CA VAL A 42 -18.76 5.00 2.31
C VAL A 42 -19.21 6.46 2.32
N GLN A 43 -20.14 6.83 1.43
CA GLN A 43 -20.70 8.19 1.32
C GLN A 43 -21.51 8.57 2.58
N ASP A 44 -22.42 7.71 3.03
CA ASP A 44 -23.29 7.96 4.19
C ASP A 44 -22.49 8.15 5.49
N GLN A 45 -21.38 7.44 5.61
CA GLN A 45 -20.48 7.51 6.76
C GLN A 45 -19.38 8.58 6.62
N ARG A 46 -19.35 9.32 5.51
CA ARG A 46 -18.31 10.33 5.21
C ARG A 46 -16.91 9.73 5.36
N LEU A 47 -16.70 8.56 4.75
CA LEU A 47 -15.42 7.84 4.73
C LEU A 47 -14.73 8.03 3.39
N HIS A 48 -13.41 7.88 3.40
CA HIS A 48 -12.59 7.84 2.20
C HIS A 48 -12.08 6.44 1.95
N THR A 49 -11.87 6.11 0.69
CA THR A 49 -11.22 4.86 0.28
C THR A 49 -10.11 5.13 -0.71
N ILE A 50 -8.97 4.46 -0.55
CA ILE A 50 -7.90 4.56 -1.55
C ILE A 50 -8.35 4.01 -2.91
N CYS A 51 -9.40 3.19 -2.92
CA CYS A 51 -9.99 2.67 -4.15
C CYS A 51 -10.57 3.78 -5.03
N GLU A 52 -11.18 4.80 -4.41
CA GLU A 52 -11.71 5.99 -5.09
C GLU A 52 -10.62 7.03 -5.30
N GLU A 53 -9.92 7.44 -4.23
CA GLU A 53 -8.95 8.54 -4.26
C GLU A 53 -7.75 8.25 -5.20
N ALA A 54 -7.29 6.99 -5.28
CA ALA A 54 -6.20 6.60 -6.17
C ALA A 54 -6.69 6.05 -7.52
N HIS A 55 -7.99 6.16 -7.86
CA HIS A 55 -8.56 5.64 -9.11
C HIS A 55 -8.17 4.17 -9.36
N CYS A 56 -8.32 3.32 -8.33
CA CYS A 56 -7.88 1.93 -8.38
C CYS A 56 -8.60 1.15 -9.49
N PRO A 57 -7.87 0.47 -10.41
CA PRO A 57 -8.49 -0.28 -11.49
C PRO A 57 -9.32 -1.48 -11.01
N ASN A 58 -9.04 -1.99 -9.80
CA ASN A 58 -9.69 -3.18 -9.25
C ASN A 58 -10.98 -2.87 -8.47
N ILE A 59 -11.40 -1.60 -8.39
CA ILE A 59 -12.55 -1.18 -7.56
C ILE A 59 -13.81 -1.99 -7.87
N GLY A 60 -14.07 -2.29 -9.15
CA GLY A 60 -15.27 -3.05 -9.57
C GLY A 60 -15.25 -4.50 -9.07
N GLU A 61 -14.08 -5.13 -9.02
CA GLU A 61 -13.90 -6.51 -8.55
C GLU A 61 -13.86 -6.57 -7.01
N CYS A 62 -13.00 -5.76 -6.40
CA CYS A 62 -12.84 -5.75 -4.95
C CYS A 62 -14.15 -5.39 -4.22
N TRP A 63 -14.88 -4.38 -4.70
CA TRP A 63 -16.12 -3.97 -4.06
C TRP A 63 -17.27 -4.95 -4.29
N GLU A 64 -17.26 -5.71 -5.39
CA GLU A 64 -18.18 -6.84 -5.55
C GLU A 64 -17.94 -7.91 -4.51
N GLN A 65 -16.67 -8.15 -4.14
CA GLN A 65 -16.26 -9.09 -3.10
C GLN A 65 -16.33 -8.49 -1.68
N LEU A 66 -16.95 -7.32 -1.51
CA LEU A 66 -17.03 -6.58 -0.25
C LEU A 66 -15.66 -6.31 0.39
N THR A 67 -14.64 -6.10 -0.44
CA THR A 67 -13.29 -5.75 -0.01
C THR A 67 -13.00 -4.28 -0.33
N ALA A 68 -12.68 -3.48 0.67
CA ALA A 68 -12.29 -2.09 0.50
C ALA A 68 -11.07 -1.77 1.35
N THR A 69 -10.26 -0.82 0.86
CA THR A 69 -9.15 -0.24 1.62
C THR A 69 -9.58 1.15 2.08
N PHE A 70 -9.81 1.28 3.38
CA PHE A 70 -10.21 2.56 3.98
C PHE A 70 -9.02 3.49 4.05
N LEU A 71 -9.24 4.74 3.64
CA LEU A 71 -8.26 5.81 3.76
C LEU A 71 -8.63 6.66 4.97
N ILE A 72 -7.72 6.78 5.93
CA ILE A 72 -7.91 7.56 7.16
C ILE A 72 -7.02 8.81 7.18
N LEU A 73 -7.23 9.67 8.16
CA LEU A 73 -6.54 10.95 8.36
C LEU A 73 -6.90 12.01 7.31
N GLY A 74 -8.08 11.86 6.67
CA GLY A 74 -8.56 12.73 5.60
C GLY A 74 -8.11 12.28 4.21
N ASP A 75 -8.25 13.16 3.23
CA ASP A 75 -8.03 12.93 1.80
C ASP A 75 -6.89 13.80 1.21
N ILE A 76 -6.24 14.64 2.02
CA ILE A 76 -5.14 15.52 1.59
C ILE A 76 -3.83 15.05 2.19
N CYS A 77 -2.88 14.66 1.33
CA CYS A 77 -1.58 14.16 1.72
C CYS A 77 -0.55 15.31 1.82
N THR A 78 0.31 15.28 2.84
CA THR A 78 1.43 16.25 2.96
C THR A 78 2.58 15.97 1.98
N ARG A 79 2.59 14.80 1.32
CA ARG A 79 3.62 14.40 0.34
C ARG A 79 3.05 14.32 -1.06
N ASN A 80 3.91 14.56 -2.05
CA ASN A 80 3.57 14.55 -3.47
C ASN A 80 4.35 13.43 -4.20
N CYS A 81 3.97 12.19 -3.99
CA CYS A 81 4.57 11.06 -4.70
C CYS A 81 4.17 11.10 -6.18
N GLY A 82 5.17 10.98 -7.08
CA GLY A 82 4.98 11.18 -8.52
C GLY A 82 4.03 10.20 -9.23
N PHE A 83 3.65 9.11 -8.55
CA PHE A 83 2.72 8.10 -9.06
C PHE A 83 1.30 8.20 -8.48
N CYS A 84 1.10 8.98 -7.42
CA CYS A 84 -0.09 8.91 -6.57
C CYS A 84 -1.15 9.93 -6.98
N ALA A 85 -2.38 9.48 -7.21
CA ALA A 85 -3.51 10.35 -7.58
C ALA A 85 -4.18 11.04 -6.38
N VAL A 86 -3.82 10.67 -5.14
CA VAL A 86 -4.36 11.30 -3.93
C VAL A 86 -4.01 12.78 -3.90
N THR A 87 -4.97 13.62 -3.56
CA THR A 87 -4.78 15.07 -3.45
C THR A 87 -3.66 15.38 -2.46
N HIS A 88 -2.74 16.28 -2.84
CA HIS A 88 -1.65 16.71 -1.97
C HIS A 88 -1.75 18.20 -1.63
N GLY A 89 -1.28 18.56 -0.44
CA GLY A 89 -1.36 19.94 0.03
C GLY A 89 -1.29 20.06 1.54
N LYS A 90 -1.95 21.09 2.05
CA LYS A 90 -2.09 21.32 3.49
C LYS A 90 -3.38 20.64 3.98
N PRO A 91 -3.29 19.57 4.79
CA PRO A 91 -4.45 18.88 5.32
C PRO A 91 -5.30 19.76 6.25
N THR A 92 -6.56 19.40 6.40
CA THR A 92 -7.46 19.96 7.40
C THR A 92 -7.18 19.36 8.80
N GLU A 93 -7.95 19.81 9.80
CA GLU A 93 -7.90 19.24 11.16
C GLU A 93 -8.23 17.74 11.14
N LEU A 94 -7.73 17.03 12.17
CA LEU A 94 -8.01 15.61 12.34
C LEU A 94 -9.45 15.40 12.82
N ASP A 95 -10.14 14.46 12.21
CA ASP A 95 -11.43 14.01 12.65
C ASP A 95 -11.29 12.86 13.67
N LEU A 96 -11.41 13.18 14.93
CA LEU A 96 -11.25 12.22 16.03
C LEU A 96 -12.40 11.19 16.09
N ALA A 97 -13.51 11.40 15.37
CA ALA A 97 -14.60 10.44 15.27
C ALA A 97 -14.45 9.46 14.07
N GLU A 98 -13.44 9.67 13.21
CA GLU A 98 -13.17 8.81 12.07
C GLU A 98 -12.94 7.33 12.46
N PRO A 99 -12.18 6.98 13.53
CA PRO A 99 -12.01 5.60 13.96
C PRO A 99 -13.32 4.85 14.24
N ASP A 100 -14.27 5.50 14.89
CA ASP A 100 -15.58 4.92 15.18
C ASP A 100 -16.37 4.66 13.88
N ARG A 101 -16.39 5.61 12.96
CA ARG A 101 -17.12 5.46 11.70
C ARG A 101 -16.52 4.38 10.82
N VAL A 102 -15.19 4.29 10.74
CA VAL A 102 -14.50 3.20 10.00
C VAL A 102 -14.86 1.83 10.58
N ALA A 103 -14.74 1.67 11.89
CA ALA A 103 -15.03 0.40 12.54
C ALA A 103 -16.51 0.00 12.41
N GLN A 104 -17.45 0.95 12.52
CA GLN A 104 -18.87 0.72 12.27
C GLN A 104 -19.16 0.33 10.81
N ALA A 105 -18.47 0.93 9.85
CA ALA A 105 -18.61 0.57 8.45
C ALA A 105 -18.14 -0.87 8.19
N ILE A 106 -17.00 -1.26 8.75
CA ILE A 106 -16.47 -2.62 8.69
C ILE A 106 -17.46 -3.63 9.29
N GLN A 107 -18.01 -3.32 10.46
CA GLN A 107 -19.02 -4.16 11.11
C GLN A 107 -20.28 -4.30 10.25
N ARG A 108 -20.83 -3.20 9.73
CA ARG A 108 -22.06 -3.22 8.88
C ARG A 108 -21.86 -3.97 7.57
N LEU A 109 -20.64 -3.97 7.02
CA LEU A 109 -20.30 -4.73 5.83
C LEU A 109 -20.04 -6.22 6.14
N GLY A 110 -19.81 -6.56 7.40
CA GLY A 110 -19.44 -7.91 7.80
C GLY A 110 -18.10 -8.36 7.23
N LEU A 111 -17.11 -7.42 7.17
CA LEU A 111 -15.80 -7.74 6.60
C LEU A 111 -15.06 -8.75 7.49
N GLU A 112 -14.51 -9.75 6.87
CA GLU A 112 -13.63 -10.73 7.53
C GLU A 112 -12.17 -10.31 7.55
N HIS A 113 -11.81 -9.33 6.67
CA HIS A 113 -10.48 -8.71 6.62
C HIS A 113 -10.62 -7.24 6.17
N ALA A 114 -10.05 -6.33 6.94
CA ALA A 114 -10.06 -4.90 6.65
C ALA A 114 -8.65 -4.39 6.39
N VAL A 115 -8.48 -3.61 5.32
CA VAL A 115 -7.22 -2.92 5.04
C VAL A 115 -7.41 -1.43 5.32
N ILE A 116 -6.56 -0.88 6.16
CA ILE A 116 -6.57 0.52 6.59
C ILE A 116 -5.28 1.17 6.09
N THR A 117 -5.40 2.26 5.36
CA THR A 117 -4.27 3.09 4.94
C THR A 117 -4.53 4.55 5.26
N SER A 118 -3.57 5.40 5.05
CA SER A 118 -3.72 6.83 5.31
C SER A 118 -3.04 7.69 4.26
N VAL A 119 -3.40 8.96 4.20
CA VAL A 119 -2.54 10.02 3.69
C VAL A 119 -1.33 10.22 4.62
N ASN A 120 -0.22 10.75 4.12
CA ASN A 120 0.85 11.21 5.02
C ASN A 120 0.42 12.48 5.76
N ARG A 121 0.71 12.52 7.05
CA ARG A 121 0.44 13.65 7.95
C ARG A 121 1.73 14.10 8.62
N ASP A 122 2.71 14.53 7.80
CA ASP A 122 3.99 15.05 8.29
C ASP A 122 3.82 16.37 9.10
N ASP A 123 2.62 16.94 9.08
CA ASP A 123 2.17 18.06 9.89
C ASP A 123 1.81 17.65 11.34
N GLN A 124 1.58 16.35 11.60
CA GLN A 124 1.31 15.81 12.92
C GLN A 124 2.60 15.28 13.55
N ALA A 125 2.80 15.52 14.84
CA ALA A 125 4.01 15.11 15.56
C ALA A 125 4.21 13.58 15.56
N ASP A 126 3.12 12.82 15.58
CA ASP A 126 3.10 11.36 15.54
C ASP A 126 2.80 10.77 14.15
N GLY A 127 2.67 11.62 13.13
CA GLY A 127 2.32 11.20 11.77
C GLY A 127 0.94 10.53 11.65
N GLY A 128 0.08 10.67 12.66
CA GLY A 128 -1.26 10.06 12.73
C GLY A 128 -1.28 8.64 13.30
N SER A 129 -0.20 8.18 13.91
CA SER A 129 -0.11 6.81 14.48
C SER A 129 -1.16 6.53 15.55
N ALA A 130 -1.54 7.53 16.35
CA ALA A 130 -2.59 7.41 17.35
C ALA A 130 -3.96 7.07 16.74
N ILE A 131 -4.28 7.63 15.57
CA ILE A 131 -5.53 7.34 14.84
C ILE A 131 -5.49 5.90 14.27
N PHE A 132 -4.37 5.45 13.70
CA PHE A 132 -4.21 4.04 13.30
C PHE A 132 -4.49 3.10 14.47
N ALA A 133 -3.87 3.35 15.63
CA ALA A 133 -4.07 2.54 16.81
C ALA A 133 -5.53 2.57 17.31
N ALA A 134 -6.19 3.72 17.26
CA ALA A 134 -7.60 3.85 17.62
C ALA A 134 -8.50 3.03 16.66
N VAL A 135 -8.26 3.11 15.34
CA VAL A 135 -9.00 2.33 14.35
C VAL A 135 -8.84 0.83 14.60
N ILE A 136 -7.61 0.34 14.80
CA ILE A 136 -7.34 -1.08 15.08
C ILE A 136 -8.11 -1.55 16.31
N ARG A 137 -8.00 -0.83 17.43
CA ARG A 137 -8.69 -1.18 18.69
C ARG A 137 -10.20 -1.18 18.49
N ARG A 138 -10.73 -0.18 17.81
CA ARG A 138 -12.18 -0.07 17.60
C ARG A 138 -12.73 -1.17 16.69
N ILE A 139 -11.96 -1.59 15.67
CA ILE A 139 -12.33 -2.77 14.84
C ILE A 139 -12.35 -4.04 15.72
N ARG A 140 -11.34 -4.25 16.58
CA ARG A 140 -11.30 -5.39 17.50
C ARG A 140 -12.49 -5.44 18.45
N GLU A 141 -12.96 -4.29 18.92
CA GLU A 141 -14.14 -4.18 19.79
C GLU A 141 -15.44 -4.53 19.05
N LEU A 142 -15.65 -3.96 17.86
CA LEU A 142 -16.90 -4.10 17.12
C LEU A 142 -16.97 -5.36 16.24
N SER A 143 -15.83 -5.88 15.81
CA SER A 143 -15.67 -7.00 14.88
C SER A 143 -14.48 -7.88 15.27
N PRO A 144 -14.50 -8.58 16.41
CA PRO A 144 -13.34 -9.28 16.97
C PRO A 144 -12.78 -10.38 16.06
N GLY A 145 -13.59 -10.90 15.12
CA GLY A 145 -13.15 -11.89 14.12
C GLY A 145 -12.55 -11.29 12.85
N CYS A 146 -12.58 -9.96 12.69
CA CYS A 146 -12.06 -9.30 11.50
C CYS A 146 -10.52 -9.20 11.55
N GLY A 147 -9.83 -9.72 10.52
CA GLY A 147 -8.39 -9.45 10.33
C GLY A 147 -8.14 -7.99 10.01
N VAL A 148 -7.06 -7.43 10.54
CA VAL A 148 -6.70 -6.01 10.34
C VAL A 148 -5.31 -5.89 9.74
N GLU A 149 -5.25 -5.43 8.49
CA GLU A 149 -4.02 -5.00 7.84
C GLU A 149 -3.92 -3.46 7.88
N VAL A 150 -2.74 -2.93 8.24
CA VAL A 150 -2.48 -1.50 8.17
C VAL A 150 -1.36 -1.21 7.18
N LEU A 151 -1.63 -0.36 6.18
CA LEU A 151 -0.61 0.18 5.29
C LEU A 151 -0.21 1.57 5.80
N ILE A 152 0.91 1.62 6.49
CA ILE A 152 1.38 2.80 7.21
C ILE A 152 2.39 3.64 6.40
N PRO A 153 2.47 4.96 6.64
CA PRO A 153 3.58 5.78 6.18
C PRO A 153 4.87 5.43 6.95
N ASP A 154 5.98 6.04 6.55
CA ASP A 154 7.28 5.84 7.24
C ASP A 154 7.41 6.62 8.57
N PHE A 155 6.38 7.39 8.95
CA PHE A 155 6.36 8.28 10.12
C PHE A 155 7.61 9.14 10.26
N ARG A 156 8.31 9.47 9.14
CA ARG A 156 9.60 10.16 9.12
C ARG A 156 10.67 9.51 10.03
N GLY A 157 10.57 8.20 10.23
CA GLY A 157 11.46 7.42 11.09
C GLY A 157 11.16 7.50 12.58
N ASN A 158 10.04 8.13 12.99
CA ASN A 158 9.60 8.21 14.38
C ASN A 158 9.28 6.82 14.94
N GLU A 159 10.18 6.30 15.77
CA GLU A 159 10.05 4.96 16.36
C GLU A 159 8.90 4.86 17.37
N ALA A 160 8.59 5.94 18.10
CA ALA A 160 7.47 5.95 19.03
C ALA A 160 6.12 5.86 18.28
N ALA A 161 6.00 6.51 17.13
CA ALA A 161 4.83 6.40 16.27
C ALA A 161 4.66 4.96 15.73
N LEU A 162 5.74 4.34 15.25
CA LEU A 162 5.71 2.93 14.82
C LEU A 162 5.29 2.01 15.97
N ARG A 163 5.85 2.20 17.17
CA ARG A 163 5.52 1.42 18.36
C ARG A 163 4.04 1.52 18.71
N THR A 164 3.45 2.71 18.65
CA THR A 164 2.02 2.93 18.90
C THR A 164 1.14 2.06 18.00
N VAL A 165 1.50 1.92 16.72
CA VAL A 165 0.76 1.08 15.77
C VAL A 165 1.02 -0.42 16.04
N VAL A 166 2.27 -0.82 16.29
CA VAL A 166 2.62 -2.22 16.55
C VAL A 166 1.96 -2.73 17.84
N GLU A 167 1.92 -1.92 18.90
CA GLU A 167 1.26 -2.25 20.16
C GLU A 167 -0.27 -2.33 20.06
N ALA A 168 -0.88 -1.70 19.05
CA ALA A 168 -2.29 -1.90 18.75
C ALA A 168 -2.57 -3.28 18.11
N ALA A 169 -1.53 -4.07 17.81
CA ALA A 169 -1.58 -5.45 17.34
C ALA A 169 -2.39 -5.66 16.04
N PRO A 170 -2.01 -5.02 14.92
CA PRO A 170 -2.54 -5.39 13.61
C PRO A 170 -2.09 -6.82 13.26
N ASP A 171 -2.86 -7.52 12.41
CA ASP A 171 -2.46 -8.84 11.91
C ASP A 171 -1.34 -8.74 10.86
N ILE A 172 -1.39 -7.67 10.05
CA ILE A 172 -0.36 -7.36 9.04
C ILE A 172 0.05 -5.89 9.17
N LEU A 173 1.35 -5.66 9.25
CA LEU A 173 1.95 -4.34 9.09
C LEU A 173 2.54 -4.23 7.68
N ASN A 174 1.93 -3.38 6.88
CA ASN A 174 2.33 -3.11 5.51
C ASN A 174 2.98 -1.73 5.40
N HIS A 175 4.09 -1.65 4.68
CA HIS A 175 4.71 -0.41 4.25
C HIS A 175 5.34 -0.62 2.87
N ASN A 176 4.90 0.13 1.89
CA ASN A 176 5.37 -0.08 0.52
C ASN A 176 6.75 0.55 0.29
N MET A 177 7.64 -0.17 -0.39
CA MET A 177 8.88 0.36 -0.95
C MET A 177 8.60 1.21 -2.18
N GLU A 178 7.59 0.86 -2.94
CA GLU A 178 7.11 1.44 -4.20
C GLU A 178 8.08 1.29 -5.36
N THR A 179 9.38 1.55 -5.19
CA THR A 179 10.38 1.50 -6.27
C THR A 179 11.78 1.19 -5.76
N VAL A 180 12.76 1.12 -6.67
CA VAL A 180 14.17 0.86 -6.41
C VAL A 180 14.93 2.11 -5.92
N PRO A 181 16.09 1.98 -5.23
CA PRO A 181 16.83 3.10 -4.62
C PRO A 181 17.10 4.27 -5.57
N ARG A 182 17.56 3.99 -6.79
CA ARG A 182 17.91 5.01 -7.80
C ARG A 182 16.74 5.95 -8.12
N LEU A 183 15.51 5.40 -8.15
CA LEU A 183 14.30 6.13 -8.53
C LEU A 183 13.57 6.76 -7.33
N TYR A 184 14.04 6.51 -6.10
CA TYR A 184 13.30 6.88 -4.90
C TYR A 184 13.00 8.38 -4.80
N ARG A 185 14.00 9.22 -5.13
CA ARG A 185 13.86 10.68 -5.07
C ARG A 185 12.78 11.22 -6.02
N GLU A 186 12.62 10.59 -7.17
CA GLU A 186 11.67 11.02 -8.20
C GLU A 186 10.28 10.44 -7.95
N VAL A 187 10.21 9.15 -7.60
CA VAL A 187 8.95 8.43 -7.41
C VAL A 187 8.31 8.75 -6.06
N ARG A 188 9.12 8.87 -4.99
CA ARG A 188 8.68 9.11 -3.60
C ARG A 188 9.41 10.30 -2.96
N PRO A 189 9.27 11.51 -3.47
CA PRO A 189 9.91 12.69 -2.86
C PRO A 189 9.50 12.82 -1.38
N GLY A 190 10.49 13.10 -0.52
CA GLY A 190 10.29 13.19 0.92
C GLY A 190 10.37 11.86 1.69
N SER A 191 10.55 10.73 1.00
CA SER A 191 10.83 9.42 1.61
C SER A 191 12.29 9.01 1.40
N ARG A 192 12.78 8.05 2.20
CA ARG A 192 14.13 7.48 2.08
C ARG A 192 14.05 5.96 2.05
N TYR A 193 14.82 5.34 1.16
CA TYR A 193 14.83 3.89 0.94
C TYR A 193 15.25 3.13 2.20
N GLU A 194 16.36 3.56 2.79
CA GLU A 194 16.92 2.94 4.00
C GLU A 194 15.95 3.07 5.19
N GLN A 195 15.28 4.21 5.34
CA GLN A 195 14.29 4.44 6.39
C GLN A 195 13.10 3.48 6.27
N SER A 196 12.68 3.15 5.04
CA SER A 196 11.63 2.17 4.79
C SER A 196 12.06 0.75 5.17
N LEU A 197 13.32 0.37 4.93
CA LEU A 197 13.87 -0.91 5.40
C LEU A 197 14.02 -0.95 6.91
N GLU A 198 14.55 0.13 7.51
CA GLU A 198 14.67 0.26 8.97
C GLU A 198 13.33 0.12 9.69
N LEU A 199 12.24 0.60 9.10
CA LEU A 199 10.90 0.46 9.65
C LEU A 199 10.55 -1.01 9.87
N PHE A 200 10.79 -1.88 8.89
CA PHE A 200 10.55 -3.32 9.02
C PHE A 200 11.45 -3.95 10.10
N ALA A 201 12.75 -3.63 10.09
CA ALA A 201 13.67 -4.13 11.10
C ALA A 201 13.27 -3.72 12.52
N LYS A 202 12.78 -2.47 12.71
CA LYS A 202 12.25 -1.98 13.98
C LYS A 202 10.96 -2.70 14.37
N ALA A 203 10.00 -2.82 13.44
CA ALA A 203 8.75 -3.52 13.69
C ALA A 203 8.98 -4.99 14.11
N ARG A 204 9.90 -5.68 13.45
CA ARG A 204 10.28 -7.06 13.78
C ARG A 204 10.88 -7.18 15.17
N ARG A 205 11.72 -6.21 15.61
CA ARG A 205 12.25 -6.17 16.98
C ARG A 205 11.18 -5.91 18.04
N MET A 206 10.16 -5.09 17.71
CA MET A 206 9.04 -4.80 18.62
C MET A 206 8.07 -5.98 18.74
N ALA A 207 7.82 -6.71 17.65
CA ALA A 207 6.89 -7.84 17.62
C ALA A 207 7.40 -8.92 16.65
N ALA A 208 8.12 -9.90 17.15
CA ALA A 208 8.77 -10.93 16.35
C ALA A 208 7.80 -11.79 15.50
N THR A 209 6.55 -11.93 15.94
CA THR A 209 5.51 -12.71 15.23
C THR A 209 4.65 -11.87 14.29
N LEU A 210 4.80 -10.55 14.27
CA LEU A 210 4.04 -9.67 13.39
C LEU A 210 4.31 -10.02 11.92
N VAL A 211 3.25 -10.21 11.13
CA VAL A 211 3.39 -10.40 9.69
C VAL A 211 3.69 -9.06 9.05
N THR A 212 4.77 -8.99 8.27
CA THR A 212 5.16 -7.78 7.55
C THR A 212 4.95 -7.94 6.06
N LYS A 213 4.59 -6.84 5.41
CA LYS A 213 4.26 -6.81 3.99
C LYS A 213 4.80 -5.56 3.32
N SER A 214 5.24 -5.71 2.07
CA SER A 214 5.66 -4.59 1.24
C SER A 214 5.12 -4.72 -0.19
N GLY A 215 5.03 -3.58 -0.87
CA GLY A 215 4.65 -3.50 -2.27
C GLY A 215 5.67 -2.73 -3.10
N ILE A 216 5.87 -3.17 -4.33
CA ILE A 216 6.67 -2.50 -5.35
C ILE A 216 5.80 -2.30 -6.58
N ILE A 217 5.88 -1.11 -7.14
CA ILE A 217 5.23 -0.75 -8.41
C ILE A 217 6.33 -0.70 -9.47
N VAL A 218 6.17 -1.44 -10.56
CA VAL A 218 7.14 -1.52 -11.66
C VAL A 218 6.67 -0.73 -12.88
N GLY A 219 7.62 -0.26 -13.69
CA GLY A 219 7.35 0.49 -14.91
C GLY A 219 7.82 1.94 -14.90
N PHE A 220 8.66 2.33 -13.92
CA PHE A 220 9.30 3.64 -13.82
C PHE A 220 10.68 3.71 -14.49
N GLY A 221 11.17 2.58 -15.08
CA GLY A 221 12.50 2.49 -15.67
C GLY A 221 13.55 1.89 -14.73
N GLU A 222 13.10 1.13 -13.74
CA GLU A 222 13.96 0.27 -12.93
C GLU A 222 14.59 -0.83 -13.80
N GLU A 223 15.87 -1.15 -13.53
CA GLU A 223 16.54 -2.30 -14.11
C GLU A 223 16.17 -3.58 -13.33
N ARG A 224 16.26 -4.74 -14.02
CA ARG A 224 15.91 -6.03 -13.42
C ARG A 224 16.74 -6.32 -12.15
N GLU A 225 18.03 -6.05 -12.21
CA GLU A 225 18.99 -6.26 -11.13
C GLU A 225 18.67 -5.39 -9.92
N GLU A 226 18.26 -4.14 -10.13
CA GLU A 226 17.84 -3.21 -9.08
C GLU A 226 16.57 -3.73 -8.37
N LEU A 227 15.62 -4.25 -9.15
CA LEU A 227 14.37 -4.81 -8.62
C LEU A 227 14.67 -6.06 -7.76
N LEU A 228 15.50 -6.98 -8.28
CA LEU A 228 15.91 -8.18 -7.54
C LEU A 228 16.68 -7.83 -6.28
N GLN A 229 17.55 -6.81 -6.31
CA GLN A 229 18.25 -6.32 -5.13
C GLN A 229 17.27 -5.76 -4.09
N THR A 230 16.26 -4.98 -4.53
CA THR A 230 15.22 -4.46 -3.63
C THR A 230 14.42 -5.58 -2.96
N MET A 231 14.12 -6.66 -3.70
CA MET A 231 13.48 -7.85 -3.13
C MET A 231 14.38 -8.54 -2.08
N LEU A 232 15.69 -8.65 -2.35
CA LEU A 232 16.66 -9.20 -1.39
C LEU A 232 16.78 -8.32 -0.14
N ASP A 233 16.79 -7.00 -0.29
CA ASP A 233 16.88 -6.07 0.84
C ASP A 233 15.64 -6.19 1.75
N LEU A 234 14.45 -6.37 1.18
CA LEU A 234 13.23 -6.67 1.92
C LEU A 234 13.33 -8.01 2.66
N ARG A 235 13.94 -9.04 2.06
CA ARG A 235 14.17 -10.32 2.74
C ARG A 235 15.17 -10.22 3.89
N ARG A 236 16.21 -9.38 3.76
CA ARG A 236 17.19 -9.13 4.85
C ARG A 236 16.56 -8.53 6.11
N VAL A 237 15.43 -7.85 5.97
CA VAL A 237 14.66 -7.31 7.10
C VAL A 237 13.43 -8.17 7.44
N ASP A 238 13.41 -9.44 6.99
CA ASP A 238 12.37 -10.43 7.25
C ASP A 238 10.96 -10.01 6.83
N CYS A 239 10.82 -9.32 5.69
CA CYS A 239 9.52 -9.06 5.10
C CYS A 239 8.87 -10.37 4.64
N ASP A 240 7.66 -10.67 5.13
CA ASP A 240 6.97 -11.94 4.88
C ASP A 240 6.25 -11.97 3.53
N ILE A 241 5.57 -10.88 3.17
CA ILE A 241 4.70 -10.78 1.99
C ILE A 241 5.22 -9.71 1.04
N LEU A 242 5.28 -10.02 -0.25
CA LEU A 242 5.62 -9.08 -1.30
C LEU A 242 4.49 -8.98 -2.33
N THR A 243 4.13 -7.75 -2.70
CA THR A 243 3.24 -7.48 -3.84
C THR A 243 4.00 -6.74 -4.94
N LEU A 244 3.79 -7.15 -6.19
CA LEU A 244 4.40 -6.55 -7.38
C LEU A 244 3.31 -6.20 -8.38
N GLY A 245 3.18 -4.92 -8.73
CA GLY A 245 2.14 -4.43 -9.63
C GLY A 245 2.65 -3.46 -10.68
N GLN A 246 1.99 -3.37 -11.84
CA GLN A 246 2.32 -2.41 -12.87
C GLN A 246 1.91 -0.99 -12.47
N TYR A 247 2.78 -0.03 -12.65
CA TYR A 247 2.41 1.39 -12.61
C TYR A 247 1.38 1.70 -13.69
N LEU A 248 0.29 2.32 -13.30
CA LEU A 248 -0.73 2.83 -14.20
C LEU A 248 -0.86 4.34 -13.98
N ARG A 249 -0.42 5.11 -14.95
CA ARG A 249 -0.35 6.58 -14.87
C ARG A 249 -1.74 7.18 -14.67
N PRO A 250 -2.01 7.89 -13.56
CA PRO A 250 -3.34 8.44 -13.30
C PRO A 250 -3.71 9.60 -14.24
N SER A 251 -2.76 10.48 -14.55
CA SER A 251 -2.93 11.61 -15.48
C SER A 251 -1.60 12.03 -16.11
N GLN A 252 -1.63 12.94 -17.06
CA GLN A 252 -0.41 13.45 -17.70
C GLN A 252 0.51 14.24 -16.77
N GLN A 253 0.02 14.66 -15.60
CA GLN A 253 0.80 15.37 -14.59
C GLN A 253 1.66 14.43 -13.73
N HIS A 254 1.38 13.11 -13.74
CA HIS A 254 2.15 12.10 -13.03
C HIS A 254 3.30 11.57 -13.86
N LEU A 255 4.20 10.83 -13.24
CA LEU A 255 5.36 10.23 -13.88
C LEU A 255 4.96 9.41 -15.12
N PRO A 256 5.75 9.43 -16.20
CA PRO A 256 5.46 8.62 -17.37
C PRO A 256 5.62 7.13 -17.06
N ILE A 257 4.91 6.28 -17.81
CA ILE A 257 5.18 4.84 -17.84
C ILE A 257 6.35 4.64 -18.80
N ILE A 258 7.44 4.05 -18.32
CA ILE A 258 8.63 3.77 -19.13
C ILE A 258 8.49 2.43 -19.84
N ARG A 259 7.88 1.42 -19.18
CA ARG A 259 7.56 0.14 -19.82
C ARG A 259 6.36 -0.54 -19.16
N TYR A 260 5.73 -1.43 -19.90
CA TYR A 260 4.76 -2.38 -19.39
C TYR A 260 5.43 -3.75 -19.24
N TYR A 261 5.36 -4.32 -18.05
CA TYR A 261 5.75 -5.70 -17.78
C TYR A 261 4.66 -6.64 -18.29
N THR A 262 5.06 -7.74 -18.89
CA THR A 262 4.15 -8.78 -19.36
C THR A 262 3.66 -9.66 -18.20
N PRO A 263 2.52 -10.37 -18.34
CA PRO A 263 2.09 -11.35 -17.34
C PRO A 263 3.15 -12.44 -17.07
N GLU A 264 3.96 -12.78 -18.09
CA GLU A 264 5.07 -13.73 -18.00
C GLU A 264 6.16 -13.23 -17.06
N GLU A 265 6.59 -11.97 -17.20
CA GLU A 265 7.59 -11.35 -16.33
C GLU A 265 7.11 -11.28 -14.86
N PHE A 266 5.81 -11.00 -14.65
CA PHE A 266 5.24 -11.05 -13.30
C PHE A 266 5.27 -12.47 -12.71
N ARG A 267 5.00 -13.52 -13.52
CA ARG A 267 5.11 -14.92 -13.08
C ARG A 267 6.54 -15.29 -12.70
N GLU A 268 7.53 -14.83 -13.49
CA GLU A 268 8.95 -15.03 -13.17
C GLU A 268 9.33 -14.32 -11.84
N LEU A 269 8.95 -13.05 -11.67
CA LEU A 269 9.22 -12.30 -10.45
C LEU A 269 8.57 -12.96 -9.22
N LYS A 270 7.36 -13.51 -9.36
CA LYS A 270 6.70 -14.30 -8.32
C LYS A 270 7.54 -15.50 -7.93
N ALA A 271 7.94 -16.33 -8.90
CA ALA A 271 8.74 -17.52 -8.65
C ALA A 271 10.11 -17.18 -8.01
N ILE A 272 10.75 -16.10 -8.47
CA ILE A 272 12.01 -15.61 -7.88
C ILE A 272 11.80 -15.19 -6.41
N GLY A 273 10.76 -14.40 -6.13
CA GLY A 273 10.46 -13.96 -4.77
C GLY A 273 10.12 -15.12 -3.83
N GLU A 274 9.36 -16.12 -4.29
CA GLU A 274 9.10 -17.35 -3.54
C GLU A 274 10.43 -18.11 -3.27
N GLY A 275 11.32 -18.20 -4.26
CA GLY A 275 12.65 -18.77 -4.12
C GLY A 275 13.58 -18.01 -3.17
N MET A 276 13.38 -16.69 -3.00
CA MET A 276 14.08 -15.85 -2.01
C MET A 276 13.57 -16.07 -0.57
N GLY A 277 12.46 -16.81 -0.39
CA GLY A 277 11.89 -17.13 0.91
C GLY A 277 10.82 -16.14 1.40
N PHE A 278 10.20 -15.35 0.54
CA PHE A 278 8.94 -14.70 0.90
C PHE A 278 7.87 -15.76 1.18
N LYS A 279 7.09 -15.56 2.23
CA LYS A 279 6.01 -16.49 2.59
C LYS A 279 4.84 -16.43 1.62
N HIS A 280 4.63 -15.25 1.03
CA HIS A 280 3.68 -15.06 -0.06
C HIS A 280 4.19 -13.99 -1.03
N VAL A 281 4.02 -14.22 -2.34
CA VAL A 281 4.26 -13.23 -3.38
C VAL A 281 3.03 -13.13 -4.27
N GLU A 282 2.43 -11.95 -4.33
CA GLU A 282 1.37 -11.62 -5.27
C GLU A 282 1.94 -10.73 -6.36
N ALA A 283 1.97 -11.20 -7.61
CA ALA A 283 2.55 -10.45 -8.72
C ALA A 283 1.66 -10.50 -9.96
N GLY A 284 1.41 -9.33 -10.53
CA GLY A 284 0.60 -9.24 -11.74
C GLY A 284 0.32 -7.80 -12.16
N PRO A 285 -0.09 -7.59 -13.44
CA PRO A 285 -0.27 -6.25 -13.99
C PRO A 285 -1.25 -5.36 -13.22
N LEU A 286 -2.27 -5.94 -12.60
CA LEU A 286 -3.29 -5.22 -11.83
C LEU A 286 -3.13 -5.34 -10.32
N VAL A 287 -2.11 -6.06 -9.84
CA VAL A 287 -1.85 -6.23 -8.40
C VAL A 287 -1.62 -4.87 -7.74
N ARG A 288 -2.20 -4.71 -6.56
CA ARG A 288 -2.01 -3.60 -5.63
C ARG A 288 -1.76 -4.18 -4.24
N SER A 289 -1.21 -3.40 -3.33
CA SER A 289 -0.84 -3.89 -1.99
C SER A 289 -1.99 -4.55 -1.24
N SER A 290 -3.22 -4.12 -1.42
CA SER A 290 -4.41 -4.69 -0.77
C SER A 290 -5.17 -5.72 -1.62
N TYR A 291 -4.68 -6.05 -2.83
CA TYR A 291 -5.34 -7.02 -3.70
C TYR A 291 -5.24 -8.42 -3.12
N HIS A 292 -6.38 -9.12 -2.94
CA HIS A 292 -6.46 -10.44 -2.30
C HIS A 292 -5.86 -10.53 -0.88
N ALA A 293 -5.85 -9.43 -0.11
CA ALA A 293 -5.17 -9.33 1.18
C ALA A 293 -5.55 -10.45 2.18
N ARG A 294 -6.83 -10.86 2.23
CA ARG A 294 -7.29 -11.96 3.07
C ARG A 294 -6.59 -13.28 2.73
N GLY A 295 -6.55 -13.68 1.46
CA GLY A 295 -5.90 -14.93 1.05
C GLY A 295 -4.40 -14.95 1.35
N GLN A 296 -3.75 -13.80 1.27
CA GLN A 296 -2.32 -13.67 1.56
C GLN A 296 -2.00 -14.02 3.03
N ILE A 297 -2.78 -13.53 4.00
CA ILE A 297 -2.54 -13.84 5.42
C ILE A 297 -2.90 -15.29 5.76
N GLU A 298 -3.94 -15.84 5.15
CA GLU A 298 -4.33 -17.25 5.33
C GLU A 298 -3.17 -18.18 4.90
N GLU A 299 -2.55 -17.92 3.75
CA GLU A 299 -1.40 -18.70 3.26
C GLU A 299 -0.18 -18.57 4.17
N VAL A 300 0.16 -17.36 4.62
CA VAL A 300 1.27 -17.12 5.56
C VAL A 300 1.06 -17.89 6.86
N ASN A 301 -0.15 -17.84 7.42
CA ASN A 301 -0.47 -18.54 8.65
C ASN A 301 -0.40 -20.07 8.49
N GLN A 302 -0.80 -20.59 7.33
CA GLN A 302 -0.68 -22.01 7.01
C GLN A 302 0.81 -22.44 6.96
N LYS A 303 1.66 -21.69 6.27
CA LYS A 303 3.11 -21.97 6.20
C LYS A 303 3.77 -21.92 7.58
N ARG A 304 3.46 -20.92 8.41
CA ARG A 304 3.98 -20.83 9.80
C ARG A 304 3.59 -22.03 10.66
N ARG A 305 2.36 -22.54 10.52
CA ARG A 305 1.90 -23.74 11.25
C ARG A 305 2.68 -25.00 10.84
N VAL A 306 3.07 -25.10 9.58
CA VAL A 306 3.86 -26.24 9.07
C VAL A 306 5.32 -26.13 9.56
N GLU A 307 5.90 -24.93 9.54
CA GLU A 307 7.25 -24.67 10.02
C GLU A 307 7.40 -24.91 11.53
N GLY A 308 6.42 -24.49 12.33
CA GLY A 308 6.41 -24.67 13.79
C GLY A 308 6.12 -26.11 14.26
N ARG A 309 5.84 -27.05 13.34
CA ARG A 309 5.67 -28.48 13.62
C ARG A 309 6.91 -29.32 13.31
N LYS A 310 7.95 -28.73 12.76
CA LYS A 310 9.26 -29.32 12.52
C LYS A 310 10.25 -28.93 13.60
#